data_323b8fc42f537aae416a2ec33949c4e3
#
_entry.id   323b8fc42f537aae416a2ec33949c4e3
#
_cell.length_a   1.000
_cell.length_b   1.000
_cell.length_c   1.000
_cell.angle_alpha   90.00
_cell.angle_beta   90.00
_cell.angle_gamma   90.00
#
_symmetry.space_group_name_H-M   'P 1'
#
loop_
_entity.id
_entity.type
_entity.pdbx_description
1 polymer ?
#
loop_
_entity_poly.entity_id
_entity_poly.type
_entity_poly.pdbx_seq_one_letter_code
_entity_poly.pdbx_strand_id
1 'polypeptide(L)'
;MTDSGSTGRRPVVLGPGEGRAYPMGRISAVFKADGAETGQMYSISEWWLHPHTKGPGAHSHPEDDVFYVLAGTMSVLVGTEWIEATTGSFVVVPGNV
;
A
#
# COMPACT_ATOMS: atom_id res chain seq x y z
N MET A 1 -25.73 5.78 -12.72
CA MET A 1 -24.95 4.77 -13.46
C MET A 1 -25.34 3.39 -12.99
N THR A 2 -25.56 2.54 -13.90
CA THR A 2 -25.83 1.16 -13.54
C THR A 2 -24.53 0.38 -13.57
N ASP A 3 -24.44 -0.57 -12.71
CA ASP A 3 -23.26 -1.43 -12.60
C ASP A 3 -23.17 -2.42 -13.77
N SER A 4 -24.17 -2.60 -14.54
CA SER A 4 -24.25 -3.61 -15.58
C SER A 4 -23.97 -5.04 -15.11
N GLY A 5 -23.63 -5.22 -13.86
CA GLY A 5 -23.43 -6.53 -13.27
C GLY A 5 -22.24 -7.32 -13.81
N SER A 6 -21.33 -6.67 -14.54
CA SER A 6 -20.28 -7.38 -15.23
C SER A 6 -19.32 -8.12 -14.29
N THR A 7 -19.04 -7.56 -13.12
CA THR A 7 -18.09 -8.15 -12.17
C THR A 7 -18.73 -8.60 -10.87
N GLY A 8 -19.94 -8.16 -10.57
CA GLY A 8 -20.55 -8.37 -9.28
C GLY A 8 -19.91 -7.61 -8.15
N ARG A 9 -18.90 -6.79 -8.42
CA ARG A 9 -18.23 -6.00 -7.39
C ARG A 9 -18.94 -4.67 -7.19
N ARG A 10 -18.91 -4.19 -5.96
CA ARG A 10 -19.50 -2.91 -5.60
C ARG A 10 -18.44 -1.83 -5.55
N PRO A 11 -18.79 -0.59 -5.83
CA PRO A 11 -17.88 0.51 -5.58
C PRO A 11 -17.48 0.56 -4.11
N VAL A 12 -16.23 0.96 -3.85
CA VAL A 12 -15.74 1.20 -2.50
C VAL A 12 -15.50 2.69 -2.37
N VAL A 13 -16.20 3.32 -1.44
CA VAL A 13 -16.06 4.76 -1.19
C VAL A 13 -15.79 4.94 0.30
N LEU A 14 -14.59 5.40 0.63
CA LEU A 14 -14.18 5.63 2.01
C LEU A 14 -13.78 7.08 2.17
N GLY A 15 -14.15 7.67 3.30
CA GLY A 15 -13.70 9.01 3.67
C GLY A 15 -12.27 8.99 4.20
N PRO A 16 -11.74 10.17 4.54
CA PRO A 16 -10.38 10.24 5.09
C PRO A 16 -10.23 9.36 6.33
N GLY A 17 -9.17 8.57 6.36
CA GLY A 17 -8.84 7.71 7.49
C GLY A 17 -9.69 6.46 7.64
N GLU A 18 -10.71 6.28 6.81
CA GLU A 18 -11.57 5.11 6.90
C GLU A 18 -10.93 3.87 6.29
N GLY A 19 -11.35 2.71 6.76
CA GLY A 19 -10.85 1.42 6.30
C GLY A 19 -10.69 0.45 7.47
N ARG A 20 -10.11 -0.70 7.20
CA ARG A 20 -9.82 -1.68 8.26
C ARG A 20 -8.46 -1.38 8.85
N ALA A 21 -8.44 -0.98 10.13
CA ALA A 21 -7.21 -0.59 10.81
C ALA A 21 -6.55 -1.77 11.50
N TYR A 22 -5.24 -1.88 11.32
CA TYR A 22 -4.43 -2.92 11.96
C TYR A 22 -3.24 -2.25 12.65
N PRO A 23 -3.39 -1.89 13.93
CA PRO A 23 -2.27 -1.32 14.67
C PRO A 23 -1.23 -2.40 14.97
N MET A 24 0.04 -2.09 14.72
CA MET A 24 1.15 -3.03 14.88
C MET A 24 2.32 -2.34 15.60
N GLY A 25 2.06 -1.77 16.78
CA GLY A 25 3.08 -1.08 17.54
C GLY A 25 3.49 0.23 16.88
N ARG A 26 4.74 0.29 16.39
CA ARG A 26 5.26 1.51 15.74
C ARG A 26 4.80 1.69 14.31
N ILE A 27 4.07 0.72 13.80
CA ILE A 27 3.52 0.74 12.45
C ILE A 27 2.02 0.50 12.56
N SER A 28 1.23 1.18 11.77
CA SER A 28 -0.18 0.84 11.62
C SER A 28 -0.56 0.90 10.15
N ALA A 29 -1.50 0.06 9.79
CA ALA A 29 -2.00 0.00 8.43
C ALA A 29 -3.51 0.17 8.43
N VAL A 30 -4.02 0.89 7.45
CA VAL A 30 -5.46 1.02 7.23
C VAL A 30 -5.73 0.50 5.83
N PHE A 31 -6.38 -0.65 5.74
CA PHE A 31 -6.69 -1.27 4.45
C PHE A 31 -7.90 -0.59 3.83
N LYS A 32 -7.74 -0.08 2.64
CA LYS A 32 -8.80 0.59 1.88
C LYS A 32 -9.55 -0.38 0.99
N ALA A 33 -8.84 -1.27 0.33
CA ALA A 33 -9.42 -2.33 -0.48
C ALA A 33 -8.43 -3.48 -0.57
N ASP A 34 -8.90 -4.70 -0.49
CA ASP A 34 -8.04 -5.87 -0.67
C ASP A 34 -8.70 -6.87 -1.61
N GLY A 35 -8.19 -8.09 -1.63
CA GLY A 35 -8.64 -9.11 -2.56
C GLY A 35 -10.14 -9.30 -2.61
N ALA A 36 -10.82 -9.19 -1.47
CA ALA A 36 -12.27 -9.38 -1.42
C ALA A 36 -13.01 -8.30 -2.21
N GLU A 37 -12.55 -7.05 -2.13
CA GLU A 37 -13.17 -5.92 -2.81
C GLU A 37 -12.72 -5.78 -4.26
N THR A 38 -11.55 -6.28 -4.61
CA THR A 38 -10.93 -6.04 -5.92
C THR A 38 -10.95 -7.25 -6.85
N GLY A 39 -11.60 -8.33 -6.45
CA GLY A 39 -11.58 -9.56 -7.25
C GLY A 39 -10.21 -10.20 -7.29
N GLN A 40 -9.45 -10.10 -6.21
CA GLN A 40 -8.10 -10.65 -6.07
C GLN A 40 -7.07 -9.99 -7.00
N MET A 41 -7.35 -8.78 -7.48
CA MET A 41 -6.48 -8.13 -8.45
C MET A 41 -5.42 -7.25 -7.82
N TYR A 42 -5.74 -6.60 -6.69
CA TYR A 42 -4.81 -5.68 -6.02
C TYR A 42 -5.25 -5.45 -4.58
N SER A 43 -4.37 -4.80 -3.82
CA SER A 43 -4.66 -4.36 -2.47
C SER A 43 -4.14 -2.94 -2.30
N ILE A 44 -4.90 -2.11 -1.63
CA ILE A 44 -4.53 -0.71 -1.35
C ILE A 44 -4.65 -0.48 0.14
N SER A 45 -3.58 0.03 0.73
CA SER A 45 -3.55 0.32 2.16
C SER A 45 -2.74 1.57 2.42
N GLU A 46 -3.09 2.26 3.51
CA GLU A 46 -2.38 3.44 3.99
C GLU A 46 -1.56 3.03 5.20
N TRP A 47 -0.29 3.42 5.24
CA TRP A 47 0.62 3.02 6.29
C TRP A 47 1.13 4.23 7.03
N TRP A 48 1.16 4.10 8.34
CA TRP A 48 1.69 5.11 9.26
C TRP A 48 2.86 4.49 10.01
N LEU A 49 4.03 5.11 9.89
CA LEU A 49 5.25 4.60 10.52
C LEU A 49 5.80 5.67 11.45
N HIS A 50 6.13 5.26 12.67
CA HIS A 50 6.85 6.13 13.57
C HIS A 50 8.25 6.40 13.02
N PRO A 51 8.86 7.57 13.32
CA PRO A 51 10.22 7.86 12.87
C PRO A 51 11.19 6.78 13.29
N HIS A 52 12.17 6.51 12.45
CA HIS A 52 13.24 5.54 12.69
C HIS A 52 12.73 4.11 12.87
N THR A 53 11.57 3.80 12.36
CA THR A 53 11.04 2.45 12.39
C THR A 53 11.65 1.66 11.25
N LYS A 54 12.18 0.48 11.56
CA LYS A 54 12.65 -0.45 10.53
C LYS A 54 11.46 -1.23 9.99
N GLY A 55 11.40 -1.31 8.68
CA GLY A 55 10.43 -2.18 8.03
C GLY A 55 10.85 -3.63 8.05
N PRO A 56 10.10 -4.49 7.39
CA PRO A 56 10.48 -5.90 7.26
C PRO A 56 11.81 -6.03 6.52
N GLY A 57 12.49 -7.13 6.73
CA GLY A 57 13.74 -7.40 6.03
C GLY A 57 13.53 -7.49 4.52
N ALA A 58 14.63 -7.53 3.79
CA ALA A 58 14.58 -7.64 2.34
C ALA A 58 13.84 -8.92 1.94
N HIS A 59 12.94 -8.79 0.99
CA HIS A 59 12.15 -9.92 0.50
C HIS A 59 11.75 -9.66 -0.94
N SER A 60 11.34 -10.71 -1.63
CA SER A 60 10.76 -10.55 -2.96
C SER A 60 9.50 -11.38 -3.06
N HIS A 61 8.60 -10.96 -3.93
CA HIS A 61 7.35 -11.67 -4.20
C HIS A 61 6.93 -11.38 -5.65
N PRO A 62 6.03 -12.18 -6.20
CA PRO A 62 5.67 -12.01 -7.63
C PRO A 62 4.88 -10.75 -7.93
N GLU A 63 4.23 -10.16 -6.94
CA GLU A 63 3.40 -8.97 -7.14
C GLU A 63 4.25 -7.71 -7.17
N ASP A 64 3.78 -6.70 -7.88
CA ASP A 64 4.38 -5.38 -7.82
C ASP A 64 4.01 -4.68 -6.51
N ASP A 65 4.93 -3.88 -6.00
CA ASP A 65 4.64 -2.95 -4.90
C ASP A 65 4.58 -1.54 -5.44
N VAL A 66 3.59 -0.79 -5.00
CA VAL A 66 3.42 0.61 -5.39
C VAL A 66 3.33 1.45 -4.12
N PHE A 67 4.15 2.50 -4.06
CA PHE A 67 4.17 3.40 -2.91
C PHE A 67 3.96 4.83 -3.37
N TYR A 68 3.15 5.56 -2.64
CA TYR A 68 3.01 6.99 -2.80
C TYR A 68 3.15 7.64 -1.43
N VAL A 69 4.14 8.49 -1.27
CA VAL A 69 4.46 9.08 0.03
C VAL A 69 3.58 10.31 0.25
N LEU A 70 2.68 10.22 1.21
CA LEU A 70 1.76 11.30 1.52
C LEU A 70 2.40 12.35 2.43
N ALA A 71 3.28 11.94 3.32
CA ALA A 71 3.95 12.84 4.25
C ALA A 71 5.24 12.20 4.74
N GLY A 72 6.28 13.00 4.91
CA GLY A 72 7.56 12.55 5.45
C GLY A 72 8.48 11.98 4.39
N THR A 73 9.45 11.20 4.85
CA THR A 73 10.44 10.55 3.99
C THR A 73 10.52 9.08 4.36
N MET A 74 10.54 8.24 3.36
CA MET A 74 10.63 6.81 3.52
C MET A 74 11.79 6.27 2.70
N SER A 75 12.61 5.41 3.31
CA SER A 75 13.68 4.71 2.60
C SER A 75 13.14 3.38 2.09
N VAL A 76 13.32 3.12 0.82
CA VAL A 76 12.85 1.90 0.16
C VAL A 76 14.03 1.19 -0.45
N LEU A 77 14.16 -0.11 -0.15
CA LEU A 77 15.19 -0.94 -0.76
C LEU A 77 14.66 -1.52 -2.07
N VAL A 78 15.30 -1.16 -3.17
CA VAL A 78 14.94 -1.69 -4.49
C VAL A 78 16.14 -2.43 -5.04
N GLY A 79 16.03 -3.75 -5.08
CA GLY A 79 17.18 -4.60 -5.40
C GLY A 79 18.25 -4.45 -4.33
N THR A 80 19.37 -3.83 -4.66
CA THR A 80 20.47 -3.58 -3.73
C THR A 80 20.63 -2.09 -3.41
N GLU A 81 19.76 -1.23 -3.91
CA GLU A 81 19.85 0.22 -3.71
C GLU A 81 18.79 0.71 -2.75
N TRP A 82 19.22 1.59 -1.84
CA TRP A 82 18.29 2.33 -0.99
C TRP A 82 17.91 3.63 -1.68
N ILE A 83 16.61 3.85 -1.79
CA ILE A 83 16.05 5.06 -2.40
C ILE A 83 15.30 5.83 -1.33
N GLU A 84 15.53 7.13 -1.25
CA GLU A 84 14.78 8.00 -0.36
C GLU A 84 13.59 8.60 -1.08
N ALA A 85 12.40 8.27 -0.63
CA ALA A 85 11.17 8.79 -1.19
C ALA A 85 10.60 9.84 -0.25
N THR A 86 10.53 11.08 -0.73
CA THR A 86 9.99 12.20 0.04
C THR A 86 8.51 12.40 -0.28
N THR A 87 7.88 13.32 0.44
CA THR A 87 6.47 13.65 0.22
C THR A 87 6.19 13.91 -1.26
N GLY A 88 5.18 13.24 -1.78
CA GLY A 88 4.80 13.33 -3.19
C GLY A 88 5.55 12.38 -4.11
N SER A 89 6.49 11.61 -3.60
CA SER A 89 7.22 10.63 -4.40
C SER A 89 6.36 9.41 -4.70
N PHE A 90 6.58 8.85 -5.86
CA PHE A 90 5.88 7.66 -6.33
C PHE A 90 6.90 6.59 -6.72
N VAL A 91 6.75 5.40 -6.18
CA VAL A 91 7.70 4.31 -6.41
C VAL A 91 6.95 3.05 -6.80
N VAL A 92 7.37 2.42 -7.87
CA VAL A 92 6.89 1.09 -8.24
C VAL A 92 8.07 0.13 -8.17
N VAL A 93 7.93 -0.91 -7.38
CA VAL A 93 8.90 -2.00 -7.32
C VAL A 93 8.29 -3.19 -8.03
N PRO A 94 8.80 -3.55 -9.21
CA PRO A 94 8.26 -4.69 -9.95
C PRO A 94 8.37 -5.97 -9.15
N GLY A 95 7.47 -6.90 -9.40
CA GLY A 95 7.51 -8.21 -8.77
C GLY A 95 8.85 -8.90 -8.98
N ASN A 96 9.27 -9.66 -8.00
CA ASN A 96 10.52 -10.44 -7.99
C ASN A 96 11.79 -9.59 -8.00
N VAL A 97 11.70 -8.38 -7.48
CA VAL A 97 12.88 -7.50 -7.34
C VAL A 97 13.27 -7.32 -5.89
#